data_aa12c43cdf2d519e5f5d99b5a66f557f
#
_entry.id   aa12c43cdf2d519e5f5d99b5a66f557f
#
_cell.length_a   1.000
_cell.length_b   1.000
_cell.length_c   1.000
_cell.angle_alpha   90.00
_cell.angle_beta   90.00
_cell.angle_gamma   90.00
#
_symmetry.space_group_name_H-M   'P 1'
#
loop_
_entity.id
_entity.type
_entity.pdbx_description
1 polymer ?
#
loop_
_entity_poly.entity_id
_entity_poly.type
_entity_poly.pdbx_seq_one_letter_code
_entity_poly.pdbx_strand_id
1 'polypeptide(L)'
;MTMVRKATDRRKSGITRRQGFRAVKQSFLIVCEGECTEPDYFKAFRMTTATIKVVGQAMNTTSLVEKAISIRDTAATRKRYYDQCWVVFDKDDFPASEFNRAIIMAQKNGFRVAYSNQAFEYWFLLHFNLYSGPLHRDNYATMLTKLCGMTYSKREGFGALMYNRLLQHQPIAIRNAKTVLQEISHGNPAMEESSTTVHLLVEELNKYL
;
A
#
# COMPACT_ATOMS: atom_id res chain seq x y z
N MET A 1 -47.39 -37.03 -62.61
CA MET A 1 -46.12 -36.40 -62.39
C MET A 1 -46.23 -35.45 -61.19
N THR A 2 -45.82 -35.94 -60.04
CA THR A 2 -46.06 -35.23 -58.74
C THR A 2 -44.71 -34.72 -58.27
N MET A 3 -44.56 -33.37 -58.24
CA MET A 3 -43.35 -32.76 -57.75
C MET A 3 -43.33 -32.71 -56.21
N VAL A 4 -42.35 -33.36 -55.63
CA VAL A 4 -42.06 -33.31 -54.19
C VAL A 4 -41.22 -32.06 -53.87
N ARG A 5 -41.73 -31.14 -53.06
CA ARG A 5 -40.96 -29.97 -52.56
C ARG A 5 -40.06 -30.42 -51.41
N LYS A 6 -38.73 -30.24 -51.51
CA LYS A 6 -37.75 -30.41 -50.43
C LYS A 6 -37.88 -29.27 -49.43
N ALA A 7 -38.10 -29.62 -48.18
CA ALA A 7 -38.04 -28.71 -47.03
C ALA A 7 -36.59 -28.35 -46.72
N THR A 8 -36.25 -27.06 -46.72
CA THR A 8 -34.95 -26.55 -46.29
C THR A 8 -34.90 -26.44 -44.76
N ASP A 9 -34.03 -27.25 -44.17
CA ASP A 9 -33.74 -27.29 -42.74
C ASP A 9 -32.95 -26.04 -42.35
N ARG A 10 -33.59 -25.06 -41.67
CA ARG A 10 -32.95 -23.89 -41.09
C ARG A 10 -32.29 -24.29 -39.77
N ARG A 11 -31.00 -24.62 -39.82
CA ARG A 11 -30.17 -24.74 -38.63
C ARG A 11 -30.16 -23.42 -37.86
N LYS A 12 -30.81 -23.37 -36.70
CA LYS A 12 -30.68 -22.29 -35.72
C LYS A 12 -29.27 -22.32 -35.15
N SER A 13 -28.41 -21.42 -35.58
CA SER A 13 -27.11 -21.19 -34.92
C SER A 13 -27.39 -20.60 -33.53
N GLY A 14 -27.28 -21.41 -32.50
CA GLY A 14 -27.35 -20.98 -31.12
C GLY A 14 -26.15 -20.10 -30.81
N ILE A 15 -26.38 -18.80 -30.67
CA ILE A 15 -25.39 -17.89 -30.15
C ILE A 15 -25.19 -18.21 -28.68
N THR A 16 -24.17 -18.98 -28.36
CA THR A 16 -23.77 -19.25 -26.98
C THR A 16 -23.20 -17.93 -26.42
N ARG A 17 -23.98 -17.30 -25.54
CA ARG A 17 -23.59 -16.09 -24.82
C ARG A 17 -22.36 -16.44 -23.98
N ARG A 18 -21.18 -15.93 -24.35
CA ARG A 18 -19.98 -16.03 -23.53
C ARG A 18 -20.32 -15.42 -22.17
N GLN A 19 -20.36 -16.23 -21.12
CA GLN A 19 -20.37 -15.72 -19.74
C GLN A 19 -19.07 -14.99 -19.53
N GLY A 20 -19.14 -13.65 -19.51
CA GLY A 20 -18.02 -12.82 -19.11
C GLY A 20 -17.73 -13.09 -17.64
N PHE A 21 -16.61 -13.73 -17.34
CA PHE A 21 -16.08 -13.78 -15.98
C PHE A 21 -15.81 -12.32 -15.56
N ARG A 22 -16.64 -11.78 -14.69
CA ARG A 22 -16.28 -10.55 -13.96
C ARG A 22 -15.07 -10.92 -13.11
N ALA A 23 -13.90 -10.39 -13.44
CA ALA A 23 -12.74 -10.48 -12.59
C ALA A 23 -13.16 -9.97 -11.19
N VAL A 24 -12.98 -10.83 -10.17
CA VAL A 24 -13.28 -10.44 -8.78
C VAL A 24 -12.36 -9.27 -8.45
N LYS A 25 -12.94 -8.12 -8.18
CA LYS A 25 -12.20 -6.92 -7.80
C LYS A 25 -11.58 -7.14 -6.43
N GLN A 26 -10.26 -7.12 -6.34
CA GLN A 26 -9.55 -7.16 -5.06
C GLN A 26 -9.90 -5.93 -4.21
N SER A 27 -10.01 -6.13 -2.91
CA SER A 27 -10.36 -5.09 -1.96
C SER A 27 -9.27 -4.94 -0.89
N PHE A 28 -8.80 -3.70 -0.70
CA PHE A 28 -7.75 -3.37 0.25
C PHE A 28 -8.30 -2.51 1.39
N LEU A 29 -7.92 -2.84 2.61
CA LEU A 29 -8.00 -1.96 3.77
C LEU A 29 -6.58 -1.54 4.13
N ILE A 30 -6.29 -0.25 4.10
CA ILE A 30 -5.01 0.33 4.53
C ILE A 30 -5.28 1.30 5.65
N VAL A 31 -4.72 1.05 6.83
CA VAL A 31 -4.86 1.90 8.00
C VAL A 31 -3.51 2.49 8.34
N CYS A 32 -3.41 3.82 8.27
CA CYS A 32 -2.19 4.59 8.44
C CYS A 32 -2.17 5.27 9.80
N GLU A 33 -0.98 5.41 10.38
CA GLU A 33 -0.75 6.14 11.61
C GLU A 33 -0.98 7.64 11.40
N GLY A 34 -0.37 8.22 10.37
CA GLY A 34 -0.56 9.61 10.02
C GLY A 34 -1.94 9.93 9.47
N GLU A 35 -2.36 11.19 9.61
CA GLU A 35 -3.65 11.67 9.09
C GLU A 35 -3.57 12.14 7.64
N CYS A 36 -2.42 12.61 7.19
CA CYS A 36 -2.24 13.29 5.91
C CYS A 36 -1.30 12.54 4.95
N THR A 37 0.00 12.50 5.24
CA THR A 37 1.04 12.12 4.27
C THR A 37 0.82 10.73 3.67
N GLU A 38 0.71 9.69 4.51
CA GLU A 38 0.55 8.30 4.09
C GLU A 38 -0.84 8.06 3.48
N PRO A 39 -1.96 8.51 4.12
CA PRO A 39 -3.27 8.34 3.52
C PRO A 39 -3.39 9.02 2.17
N ASP A 40 -2.88 10.23 1.99
CA ASP A 40 -2.94 10.96 0.72
C ASP A 40 -2.11 10.26 -0.35
N TYR A 41 -0.92 9.75 0.02
CA TYR A 41 -0.08 8.98 -0.88
C TYR A 41 -0.80 7.72 -1.41
N PHE A 42 -1.37 6.91 -0.50
CA PHE A 42 -2.06 5.68 -0.92
C PHE A 42 -3.40 5.92 -1.61
N LYS A 43 -4.14 6.98 -1.25
CA LYS A 43 -5.37 7.37 -1.98
C LYS A 43 -5.08 7.81 -3.42
N ALA A 44 -3.87 8.26 -3.72
CA ALA A 44 -3.47 8.66 -5.06
C ALA A 44 -3.33 7.50 -6.05
N PHE A 45 -3.24 6.26 -5.57
CA PHE A 45 -3.27 5.07 -6.43
C PHE A 45 -4.65 4.92 -7.09
N ARG A 46 -4.71 5.12 -8.40
CA ARG A 46 -5.95 5.01 -9.20
C ARG A 46 -6.13 3.57 -9.67
N MET A 47 -6.68 2.74 -8.81
CA MET A 47 -6.90 1.32 -9.06
C MET A 47 -7.97 1.10 -10.13
N THR A 48 -7.65 0.35 -11.18
CA THR A 48 -8.63 -0.01 -12.23
C THR A 48 -9.39 -1.30 -11.90
N THR A 49 -8.71 -2.28 -11.31
CA THR A 49 -9.23 -3.63 -11.07
C THR A 49 -9.37 -3.99 -9.59
N ALA A 50 -9.13 -3.04 -8.69
CA ALA A 50 -9.26 -3.21 -7.24
C ALA A 50 -9.99 -2.02 -6.60
N THR A 51 -10.36 -2.17 -5.33
CA THR A 51 -10.89 -1.10 -4.48
C THR A 51 -9.99 -0.91 -3.28
N ILE A 52 -9.82 0.33 -2.84
CA ILE A 52 -8.96 0.68 -1.73
C ILE A 52 -9.73 1.53 -0.71
N LYS A 53 -9.60 1.18 0.57
CA LYS A 53 -10.03 2.02 1.67
C LYS A 53 -8.81 2.40 2.50
N VAL A 54 -8.50 3.69 2.52
CA VAL A 54 -7.39 4.25 3.29
C VAL A 54 -7.94 5.09 4.42
N VAL A 55 -7.41 4.90 5.62
CA VAL A 55 -7.83 5.59 6.84
C VAL A 55 -6.59 6.04 7.60
N GLY A 56 -6.48 7.34 7.88
CA GLY A 56 -5.53 7.91 8.82
C GLY A 56 -6.13 7.96 10.22
N GLN A 57 -5.34 7.76 11.26
CA GLN A 57 -5.87 7.60 12.62
C GLN A 57 -5.22 8.50 13.68
N ALA A 58 -4.05 9.10 13.45
CA ALA A 58 -3.29 9.88 14.46
C ALA A 58 -3.19 9.15 15.81
N MET A 59 -2.82 7.87 15.77
CA MET A 59 -2.74 7.00 16.94
C MET A 59 -1.36 6.37 17.03
N ASN A 60 -0.93 6.00 18.24
CA ASN A 60 0.31 5.26 18.43
C ASN A 60 0.23 3.84 17.84
N THR A 61 1.38 3.24 17.63
CA THR A 61 1.59 2.02 16.85
C THR A 61 0.71 0.83 17.29
N THR A 62 0.61 0.53 18.59
CA THR A 62 -0.20 -0.61 19.09
C THR A 62 -1.70 -0.31 19.00
N SER A 63 -2.11 0.90 19.41
CA SER A 63 -3.51 1.34 19.30
C SER A 63 -3.99 1.43 17.87
N LEU A 64 -3.09 1.75 16.92
CA LEU A 64 -3.39 1.73 15.50
C LEU A 64 -3.78 0.32 15.03
N VAL A 65 -3.02 -0.71 15.46
CA VAL A 65 -3.34 -2.10 15.11
C VAL A 65 -4.68 -2.53 15.68
N GLU A 66 -4.97 -2.21 16.94
CA GLU A 66 -6.28 -2.47 17.57
C GLU A 66 -7.42 -1.78 16.79
N LYS A 67 -7.22 -0.54 16.41
CA LYS A 67 -8.18 0.22 15.61
C LYS A 67 -8.37 -0.38 14.22
N ALA A 68 -7.30 -0.84 13.58
CA ALA A 68 -7.37 -1.49 12.27
C ALA A 68 -8.20 -2.78 12.33
N ILE A 69 -8.01 -3.59 13.37
CA ILE A 69 -8.80 -4.80 13.64
C ILE A 69 -10.27 -4.41 13.81
N SER A 70 -10.58 -3.42 14.65
CA SER A 70 -11.96 -2.93 14.86
C SER A 70 -12.62 -2.46 13.56
N ILE A 71 -11.90 -1.74 12.69
CA ILE A 71 -12.41 -1.27 11.39
C ILE A 71 -12.75 -2.45 10.48
N ARG A 72 -11.85 -3.44 10.38
CA ARG A 72 -12.07 -4.66 9.59
C ARG A 72 -13.28 -5.43 10.09
N ASP A 73 -13.35 -5.68 11.40
CA ASP A 73 -14.40 -6.49 12.01
C ASP A 73 -15.77 -5.79 11.94
N THR A 74 -15.80 -4.47 12.13
CA THR A 74 -17.01 -3.66 11.90
C THR A 74 -17.47 -3.72 10.43
N ALA A 75 -16.55 -3.76 9.47
CA ALA A 75 -16.90 -3.93 8.07
C ALA A 75 -17.50 -5.33 7.81
N ALA A 76 -16.95 -6.37 8.44
CA ALA A 76 -17.41 -7.74 8.32
C ALA A 76 -18.85 -7.92 8.86
N THR A 77 -19.25 -7.25 9.95
CA THR A 77 -20.64 -7.25 10.45
C THR A 77 -21.63 -6.71 9.41
N ARG A 78 -21.15 -5.84 8.50
CA ARG A 78 -21.92 -5.28 7.38
C ARG A 78 -21.72 -6.06 6.08
N LYS A 79 -21.21 -7.29 6.14
CA LYS A 79 -20.90 -8.18 5.00
C LYS A 79 -19.93 -7.54 3.99
N ARG A 80 -19.05 -6.68 4.46
CA ARG A 80 -17.95 -6.09 3.67
C ARG A 80 -16.64 -6.72 4.12
N TYR A 81 -15.99 -7.45 3.22
CA TYR A 81 -14.74 -8.14 3.49
C TYR A 81 -13.63 -7.49 2.67
N TYR A 82 -12.43 -7.52 3.21
CA TYR A 82 -11.22 -7.07 2.52
C TYR A 82 -10.32 -8.27 2.23
N ASP A 83 -9.85 -8.37 1.00
CA ASP A 83 -8.95 -9.44 0.57
C ASP A 83 -7.55 -9.24 1.13
N GLN A 84 -7.14 -7.98 1.30
CA GLN A 84 -5.88 -7.62 1.92
C GLN A 84 -6.08 -6.50 2.95
N CYS A 85 -5.51 -6.71 4.14
CA CYS A 85 -5.49 -5.73 5.21
C CYS A 85 -4.05 -5.33 5.52
N TRP A 86 -3.79 -4.02 5.56
CA TRP A 86 -2.48 -3.45 5.81
C TRP A 86 -2.54 -2.42 6.92
N VAL A 87 -1.50 -2.36 7.74
CA VAL A 87 -1.21 -1.24 8.63
C VAL A 87 0.08 -0.57 8.19
N VAL A 88 0.09 0.77 8.25
CA VAL A 88 1.22 1.62 7.87
C VAL A 88 1.57 2.48 9.05
N PHE A 89 2.79 2.38 9.56
CA PHE A 89 3.25 3.14 10.71
C PHE A 89 4.77 3.32 10.72
N ASP A 90 5.19 4.31 11.47
CA ASP A 90 6.57 4.69 11.63
C ASP A 90 7.10 4.23 12.99
N LYS A 91 8.42 4.04 13.10
CA LYS A 91 9.03 3.76 14.39
C LYS A 91 9.10 5.01 15.27
N ASP A 92 9.37 6.15 14.65
CA ASP A 92 9.56 7.42 15.39
C ASP A 92 10.43 7.26 16.65
N ASP A 93 10.02 7.89 17.76
CA ASP A 93 10.66 7.78 19.07
C ASP A 93 10.04 6.69 19.96
N PHE A 94 9.18 5.85 19.41
CA PHE A 94 8.57 4.77 20.18
C PHE A 94 9.61 3.76 20.68
N PRO A 95 9.41 3.19 21.88
CA PRO A 95 10.25 2.12 22.36
C PRO A 95 10.32 0.96 21.37
N ALA A 96 11.52 0.41 21.17
CA ALA A 96 11.73 -0.71 20.23
C ALA A 96 10.81 -1.90 20.50
N SER A 97 10.52 -2.19 21.77
CA SER A 97 9.61 -3.25 22.19
C SER A 97 8.17 -3.02 21.71
N GLU A 98 7.66 -1.81 21.79
CA GLU A 98 6.30 -1.45 21.37
C GLU A 98 6.18 -1.54 19.83
N PHE A 99 7.15 -1.05 19.10
CA PHE A 99 7.19 -1.13 17.65
C PHE A 99 7.18 -2.59 17.17
N ASN A 100 8.09 -3.42 17.69
CA ASN A 100 8.14 -4.84 17.34
C ASN A 100 6.88 -5.60 17.76
N ARG A 101 6.30 -5.26 18.92
CA ARG A 101 5.04 -5.83 19.39
C ARG A 101 3.89 -5.52 18.44
N ALA A 102 3.81 -4.29 17.94
CA ALA A 102 2.78 -3.91 16.99
C ALA A 102 2.89 -4.69 15.66
N ILE A 103 4.11 -4.91 15.15
CA ILE A 103 4.34 -5.74 13.96
C ILE A 103 3.81 -7.16 14.19
N ILE A 104 4.20 -7.79 15.31
CA ILE A 104 3.77 -9.15 15.65
C ILE A 104 2.25 -9.22 15.83
N MET A 105 1.66 -8.22 16.51
CA MET A 105 0.23 -8.14 16.73
C MET A 105 -0.54 -8.02 15.41
N ALA A 106 -0.10 -7.17 14.50
CA ALA A 106 -0.71 -7.01 13.19
C ALA A 106 -0.68 -8.32 12.40
N GLN A 107 0.48 -8.97 12.33
CA GLN A 107 0.66 -10.23 11.60
C GLN A 107 -0.21 -11.37 12.16
N LYS A 108 -0.27 -11.51 13.50
CA LYS A 108 -1.13 -12.50 14.16
C LYS A 108 -2.62 -12.31 13.88
N ASN A 109 -3.03 -11.08 13.57
CA ASN A 109 -4.42 -10.75 13.24
C ASN A 109 -4.69 -10.68 11.73
N GLY A 110 -3.77 -11.18 10.89
CA GLY A 110 -3.95 -11.26 9.45
C GLY A 110 -3.73 -9.93 8.71
N PHE A 111 -3.08 -8.97 9.34
CA PHE A 111 -2.64 -7.75 8.68
C PHE A 111 -1.20 -7.89 8.17
N ARG A 112 -0.94 -7.35 7.00
CA ARG A 112 0.42 -7.10 6.52
C ARG A 112 0.88 -5.73 7.04
N VAL A 113 2.18 -5.56 7.17
CA VAL A 113 2.77 -4.35 7.75
C VAL A 113 3.64 -3.65 6.74
N ALA A 114 3.44 -2.36 6.59
CA ALA A 114 4.30 -1.45 5.83
C ALA A 114 4.87 -0.41 6.82
N TYR A 115 6.02 -0.70 7.40
CA TYR A 115 6.66 0.20 8.34
C TYR A 115 7.79 1.01 7.72
N SER A 116 8.12 2.15 8.35
CA SER A 116 9.36 2.86 8.13
C SER A 116 10.11 2.99 9.46
N ASN A 117 11.36 2.56 9.49
CA ASN A 117 12.24 2.87 10.63
C ASN A 117 12.76 4.28 10.43
N GLN A 118 12.34 5.10 11.30
CA GLN A 118 12.25 6.52 11.57
C GLN A 118 10.95 7.14 11.05
N ALA A 119 10.75 7.39 9.75
CA ALA A 119 9.57 8.07 9.26
C ALA A 119 9.27 7.73 7.79
N PHE A 120 8.03 7.88 7.37
CA PHE A 120 7.53 7.58 6.03
C PHE A 120 8.28 8.33 4.92
N GLU A 121 8.81 9.50 5.20
CA GLU A 121 9.60 10.30 4.27
C GLU A 121 10.86 9.58 3.77
N TYR A 122 11.37 8.60 4.51
CA TYR A 122 12.45 7.75 4.02
C TYR A 122 12.07 7.03 2.73
N TRP A 123 10.82 6.56 2.60
CA TRP A 123 10.30 6.02 1.36
C TRP A 123 10.42 7.01 0.20
N PHE A 124 10.11 8.30 0.42
CA PHE A 124 10.27 9.32 -0.61
C PHE A 124 11.72 9.54 -1.01
N LEU A 125 12.65 9.55 -0.05
CA LEU A 125 14.08 9.70 -0.33
C LEU A 125 14.63 8.60 -1.22
N LEU A 126 14.16 7.37 -1.05
CA LEU A 126 14.60 6.21 -1.85
C LEU A 126 14.25 6.31 -3.33
N HIS A 127 13.35 7.22 -3.73
CA HIS A 127 13.08 7.50 -5.14
C HIS A 127 14.22 8.23 -5.85
N PHE A 128 15.09 8.89 -5.10
CA PHE A 128 16.21 9.67 -5.64
C PHE A 128 17.53 8.92 -5.55
N ASN A 129 17.85 8.39 -4.39
CA ASN A 129 19.13 7.74 -4.14
C ASN A 129 18.97 6.54 -3.21
N LEU A 130 19.97 5.65 -3.24
CA LEU A 130 20.15 4.64 -2.22
C LEU A 130 20.77 5.33 -0.98
N TYR A 131 20.05 5.29 0.11
CA TYR A 131 20.51 5.73 1.42
C TYR A 131 20.60 4.51 2.32
N SER A 132 21.80 4.01 2.55
CA SER A 132 22.07 2.93 3.50
C SER A 132 22.72 3.49 4.77
N GLY A 133 22.43 2.86 5.91
CA GLY A 133 22.91 3.30 7.21
C GLY A 133 22.07 4.38 7.89
N PRO A 134 22.46 4.75 9.11
CA PRO A 134 21.66 5.65 9.96
C PRO A 134 21.49 7.04 9.33
N LEU A 135 20.24 7.41 9.09
CA LEU A 135 19.86 8.73 8.59
C LEU A 135 18.69 9.24 9.42
N HIS A 136 18.93 10.24 10.26
CA HIS A 136 17.94 10.77 11.18
C HIS A 136 16.81 11.53 10.45
N ARG A 137 15.57 11.27 10.86
CA ARG A 137 14.36 11.85 10.27
C ARG A 137 14.32 13.38 10.21
N ASP A 138 15.02 14.07 11.13
CA ASP A 138 15.10 15.54 11.15
C ASP A 138 15.68 16.11 9.85
N ASN A 139 16.47 15.32 9.13
CA ASN A 139 17.05 15.71 7.85
C ASN A 139 16.12 15.50 6.66
N TYR A 140 15.07 14.68 6.78
CA TYR A 140 14.27 14.24 5.65
C TYR A 140 13.56 15.38 4.93
N ALA A 141 12.94 16.30 5.68
CA ALA A 141 12.24 17.45 5.10
C ALA A 141 13.18 18.37 4.31
N THR A 142 14.37 18.63 4.85
CA THR A 142 15.41 19.44 4.19
C THR A 142 15.92 18.76 2.92
N MET A 143 16.21 17.46 3.01
CA MET A 143 16.67 16.66 1.87
C MET A 143 15.61 16.62 0.77
N LEU A 144 14.35 16.31 1.10
CA LEU A 144 13.24 16.29 0.15
C LEU A 144 13.00 17.65 -0.50
N THR A 145 13.09 18.74 0.28
CA THR A 145 13.00 20.10 -0.27
C THR A 145 14.05 20.34 -1.35
N LYS A 146 15.30 19.95 -1.10
CA LYS A 146 16.40 20.09 -2.05
C LYS A 146 16.21 19.17 -3.28
N LEU A 147 15.88 17.91 -3.07
CA LEU A 147 15.74 16.91 -4.13
C LEU A 147 14.52 17.16 -5.03
N CYS A 148 13.41 17.60 -4.45
CA CYS A 148 12.20 17.94 -5.18
C CYS A 148 12.24 19.32 -5.83
N GLY A 149 13.15 20.22 -5.43
CA GLY A 149 13.17 21.62 -5.87
C GLY A 149 11.94 22.42 -5.42
N MET A 150 11.30 22.00 -4.33
CA MET A 150 10.14 22.67 -3.73
C MET A 150 10.10 22.37 -2.22
N THR A 151 9.56 23.28 -1.42
CA THR A 151 9.47 23.10 0.04
C THR A 151 8.61 21.87 0.37
N TYR A 152 9.21 20.90 1.06
CA TYR A 152 8.49 19.74 1.57
C TYR A 152 7.57 20.14 2.73
N SER A 153 6.38 19.56 2.80
CA SER A 153 5.40 19.84 3.84
C SER A 153 4.58 18.58 4.15
N LYS A 154 4.15 18.44 5.41
CA LYS A 154 3.23 17.36 5.86
C LYS A 154 1.76 17.76 5.81
N ARG A 155 1.41 18.84 5.12
CA ARG A 155 0.01 19.30 5.00
C ARG A 155 -0.83 18.36 4.13
N GLU A 156 -2.13 18.44 4.30
CA GLU A 156 -3.11 17.72 3.49
C GLU A 156 -2.88 17.91 1.97
N GLY A 157 -3.06 16.84 1.21
CA GLY A 157 -2.83 16.80 -0.23
C GLY A 157 -1.36 16.67 -0.65
N PHE A 158 -0.42 16.87 0.26
CA PHE A 158 1.00 16.81 -0.11
C PHE A 158 1.48 15.37 -0.41
N GLY A 159 0.94 14.38 0.27
CA GLY A 159 1.21 12.97 -0.02
C GLY A 159 0.82 12.59 -1.44
N ALA A 160 -0.33 13.05 -1.91
CA ALA A 160 -0.79 12.83 -3.29
C ALA A 160 0.08 13.57 -4.32
N LEU A 161 0.53 14.79 -3.99
CA LEU A 161 1.50 15.52 -4.82
C LEU A 161 2.81 14.74 -4.94
N MET A 162 3.33 14.22 -3.84
CA MET A 162 4.55 13.40 -3.84
C MET A 162 4.37 12.12 -4.65
N TYR A 163 3.24 11.42 -4.52
CA TYR A 163 2.93 10.25 -5.35
C TYR A 163 3.05 10.57 -6.83
N ASN A 164 2.34 11.60 -7.30
CA ASN A 164 2.35 11.96 -8.72
C ASN A 164 3.74 12.37 -9.22
N ARG A 165 4.50 13.10 -8.41
CA ARG A 165 5.84 13.57 -8.75
C ARG A 165 6.86 12.43 -8.81
N LEU A 166 6.74 11.46 -7.93
CA LEU A 166 7.69 10.37 -7.77
C LEU A 166 7.32 9.10 -8.55
N LEU A 167 6.15 9.05 -9.16
CA LEU A 167 5.61 7.85 -9.81
C LEU A 167 6.60 7.21 -10.81
N GLN A 168 7.25 8.02 -11.64
CA GLN A 168 8.24 7.53 -12.63
C GLN A 168 9.50 6.94 -11.97
N HIS A 169 9.81 7.32 -10.74
CA HIS A 169 10.98 6.86 -9.98
C HIS A 169 10.64 5.71 -9.01
N GLN A 170 9.37 5.30 -8.95
CA GLN A 170 8.92 4.24 -8.03
C GLN A 170 9.68 2.91 -8.20
N PRO A 171 10.04 2.44 -9.42
CA PRO A 171 10.87 1.25 -9.56
C PRO A 171 12.27 1.39 -8.93
N ILE A 172 12.82 2.62 -8.91
CA ILE A 172 14.09 2.92 -8.25
C ILE A 172 13.92 2.78 -6.73
N ALA A 173 12.87 3.38 -6.17
CA ALA A 173 12.59 3.31 -4.74
C ALA A 173 12.38 1.87 -4.25
N ILE A 174 11.64 1.06 -5.01
CA ILE A 174 11.42 -0.36 -4.70
C ILE A 174 12.76 -1.11 -4.67
N ARG A 175 13.59 -0.93 -5.68
CA ARG A 175 14.92 -1.54 -5.72
C ARG A 175 15.77 -1.10 -4.53
N ASN A 176 15.84 0.19 -4.27
CA ASN A 176 16.64 0.75 -3.17
C ASN A 176 16.16 0.24 -1.81
N ALA A 177 14.85 0.19 -1.54
CA ALA A 177 14.29 -0.37 -0.32
C ALA A 177 14.68 -1.85 -0.13
N LYS A 178 14.62 -2.65 -1.20
CA LYS A 178 15.04 -4.05 -1.16
C LYS A 178 16.53 -4.19 -0.88
N THR A 179 17.37 -3.36 -1.51
CA THR A 179 18.82 -3.38 -1.27
C THR A 179 19.14 -3.07 0.19
N VAL A 180 18.53 -2.01 0.75
CA VAL A 180 18.73 -1.67 2.17
C VAL A 180 18.33 -2.83 3.07
N LEU A 181 17.16 -3.45 2.85
CA LEU A 181 16.72 -4.57 3.67
C LEU A 181 17.61 -5.82 3.54
N GLN A 182 18.28 -6.02 2.39
CA GLN A 182 19.25 -7.11 2.21
C GLN A 182 20.55 -6.89 2.98
N GLU A 183 20.95 -5.64 3.18
CA GLU A 183 22.17 -5.27 3.90
C GLU A 183 21.99 -5.28 5.43
N ILE A 184 20.75 -5.29 5.92
CA ILE A 184 20.42 -5.22 7.34
C ILE A 184 20.21 -6.63 7.91
N SER A 185 20.64 -6.83 9.16
CA SER A 185 20.41 -8.08 9.90
C SER A 185 18.91 -8.17 10.29
N HIS A 186 18.19 -9.08 9.62
CA HIS A 186 16.76 -9.30 9.82
C HIS A 186 16.46 -10.03 11.13
N GLY A 187 16.05 -9.34 12.13
CA GLY A 187 15.66 -9.94 13.41
C GLY A 187 15.03 -8.95 14.38
N ASN A 188 15.31 -7.66 14.18
CA ASN A 188 14.79 -6.61 15.04
C ASN A 188 14.47 -5.34 14.25
N PRO A 189 13.28 -5.25 13.63
CA PRO A 189 12.89 -4.11 12.80
C PRO A 189 13.07 -2.75 13.46
N ALA A 190 12.93 -2.68 14.78
CA ALA A 190 13.12 -1.43 15.53
C ALA A 190 14.57 -0.93 15.56
N MET A 191 15.54 -1.80 15.28
CA MET A 191 16.98 -1.47 15.27
C MET A 191 17.55 -1.34 13.85
N GLU A 192 16.72 -1.51 12.84
CA GLU A 192 17.09 -1.51 11.42
C GLU A 192 17.02 -0.08 10.85
N GLU A 193 17.82 0.84 11.38
CA GLU A 193 17.95 2.20 10.83
C GLU A 193 18.81 2.21 9.55
N SER A 194 18.46 2.90 8.52
CA SER A 194 17.14 3.42 8.14
C SER A 194 16.54 2.43 7.16
N SER A 195 15.36 1.95 7.41
CA SER A 195 14.73 0.92 6.58
C SER A 195 13.24 1.20 6.35
N THR A 196 12.67 0.58 5.32
CA THR A 196 11.21 0.63 5.10
C THR A 196 10.72 -0.60 4.36
N THR A 197 9.54 -1.08 4.75
CA THR A 197 8.79 -2.13 4.04
C THR A 197 7.60 -1.58 3.23
N VAL A 198 7.48 -0.27 3.09
CA VAL A 198 6.42 0.39 2.29
C VAL A 198 6.40 -0.12 0.86
N HIS A 199 7.56 -0.46 0.28
CA HIS A 199 7.65 -1.03 -1.07
C HIS A 199 6.81 -2.30 -1.23
N LEU A 200 6.62 -3.12 -0.19
CA LEU A 200 5.80 -4.33 -0.26
C LEU A 200 4.33 -4.01 -0.55
N LEU A 201 3.79 -2.97 0.11
CA LEU A 201 2.43 -2.49 -0.17
C LEU A 201 2.33 -1.86 -1.55
N VAL A 202 3.32 -1.06 -1.93
CA VAL A 202 3.38 -0.41 -3.25
C VAL A 202 3.41 -1.45 -4.38
N GLU A 203 4.23 -2.50 -4.26
CA GLU A 203 4.27 -3.59 -5.24
C GLU A 203 2.92 -4.34 -5.34
N GLU A 204 2.23 -4.53 -4.22
CA GLU A 204 0.89 -5.12 -4.26
C GLU A 204 -0.11 -4.22 -4.98
N LEU A 205 -0.11 -2.92 -4.69
CA LEU A 205 -1.03 -1.97 -5.31
C LEU A 205 -0.77 -1.82 -6.82
N ASN A 206 0.49 -1.84 -7.24
CA ASN A 206 0.88 -1.73 -8.65
C ASN A 206 0.34 -2.84 -9.54
N LYS A 207 -0.02 -4.00 -8.98
CA LYS A 207 -0.64 -5.09 -9.74
C LYS A 207 -2.05 -4.75 -10.25
N TYR A 208 -2.64 -3.65 -9.76
CA TYR A 208 -4.03 -3.28 -10.02
C TYR A 208 -4.21 -1.89 -10.63
N LEU A 209 -3.12 -1.23 -11.04
CA LEU A 209 -3.13 0.07 -11.74
C LEU A 209 -3.61 -0.01 -13.19
#